data_25190f31a6904bd59a9d2c61b51955b4
#
_entry.id   25190f31a6904bd59a9d2c61b51955b4
#
_cell.length_a   1.000
_cell.length_b   1.000
_cell.length_c   1.000
_cell.angle_alpha   90.00
_cell.angle_beta   90.00
_cell.angle_gamma   90.00
#
_symmetry.space_group_name_H-M   'P 1'
#
loop_
_entity.id
_entity.type
_entity.pdbx_description
1 polymer ?
#
loop_
_entity_poly.entity_id
_entity_poly.type
_entity_poly.pdbx_seq_one_letter_code
_entity_poly.pdbx_strand_id
1 'polypeptide(L)'
;MVPSSAERRPVLVIGAGPAGLTAAHELAERGIPAIVYEQDDQVGGLARTVTYEGYRFDIGGHRFFTKVEAVQRLWEEVLGEDFLIRPRLSRIYYRDRFFDYPLKPLNALAGLGPVEAVRILVSYARARVLPHPEEHTFEEWVVNRFGRRLFEIFFRTYTEKVWGVPCSEIGADWAAQRIKNLDLKTAVLHALASGRKDGAVVTTLIDRFHYPRFGPGMMWERMRDRLARRGVETVLETEVVRLRHSGGRVDAVTIRDHTGERELEVDGVISSMPLGRLVGALDPGPPPDVQAAADRLRHRDFLTVVLIVGREEVFPDNWIYVHSPDVRVGRVQNFKNWSPEMVPDPATTALGLEYFVHEGDDLWSAPDEKLLERGVREMERLGLVRGSDVRGGTVVRMPKAYPLYDPHYADSVATVRGHLERISNLHTIGRNGQHRYNNQDHSMVTGLLAARVVAGEEHDVWDVNVESEYHEEGKAAPSGGRATPEAARRPSLEELLGRAFARYDPVALGTAVGSVLAASLFLLTAVTLLRKGGAGVPLSLLGHYLYGYETTWTGALIGVAEGLALGFVWGYALAVLINHMVGWQETVLERELEALSLDPLEEN
;
A
#
# COMPACT_ATOMS: atom_id res chain seq x y z
N MET A 1 39.51 -3.32 28.20
CA MET A 1 39.88 -4.53 27.46
C MET A 1 38.63 -5.01 26.77
N VAL A 2 38.58 -5.04 25.44
CA VAL A 2 37.48 -5.61 24.69
C VAL A 2 37.70 -7.14 24.72
N PRO A 3 36.71 -7.96 25.17
CA PRO A 3 36.88 -9.42 25.18
C PRO A 3 37.17 -9.93 23.77
N SER A 4 37.98 -10.99 23.68
CA SER A 4 38.31 -11.62 22.40
C SER A 4 37.02 -12.22 21.79
N SER A 5 36.94 -12.31 20.46
CA SER A 5 35.75 -12.81 19.72
C SER A 5 35.35 -14.25 20.10
N ALA A 6 36.23 -14.99 20.78
CA ALA A 6 35.99 -16.39 21.25
C ALA A 6 35.22 -16.46 22.59
N GLU A 7 34.99 -15.34 23.29
CA GLU A 7 34.31 -15.30 24.59
C GLU A 7 32.92 -14.65 24.56
N ARG A 8 32.50 -14.11 23.41
CA ARG A 8 31.18 -13.47 23.30
C ARG A 8 30.10 -14.51 23.00
N ARG A 9 29.01 -14.50 23.79
CA ARG A 9 27.80 -15.25 23.46
C ARG A 9 27.19 -14.69 22.17
N PRO A 10 26.52 -15.52 21.35
CA PRO A 10 25.93 -15.02 20.12
C PRO A 10 24.72 -14.12 20.40
N VAL A 11 24.51 -13.16 19.50
CA VAL A 11 23.22 -12.45 19.39
C VAL A 11 22.24 -13.39 18.73
N LEU A 12 21.12 -13.63 19.39
CA LEU A 12 20.06 -14.45 18.85
C LEU A 12 19.16 -13.63 17.92
N VAL A 13 18.96 -14.11 16.70
CA VAL A 13 17.96 -13.55 15.76
C VAL A 13 16.79 -14.51 15.69
N ILE A 14 15.60 -14.03 16.02
CA ILE A 14 14.34 -14.80 15.96
C ILE A 14 13.62 -14.51 14.66
N GLY A 15 13.52 -15.54 13.81
CA GLY A 15 12.86 -15.52 12.51
C GLY A 15 13.83 -15.30 11.35
N ALA A 16 13.76 -16.19 10.34
CA ALA A 16 14.55 -16.16 9.12
C ALA A 16 13.81 -15.49 7.93
N GLY A 17 12.96 -14.51 8.20
CA GLY A 17 12.36 -13.66 7.19
C GLY A 17 13.30 -12.51 6.76
N PRO A 18 12.82 -11.59 5.88
CA PRO A 18 13.60 -10.46 5.38
C PRO A 18 14.30 -9.65 6.48
N ALA A 19 13.60 -9.35 7.57
CA ALA A 19 14.15 -8.58 8.68
C ALA A 19 15.28 -9.32 9.42
N GLY A 20 15.03 -10.58 9.80
CA GLY A 20 16.00 -11.35 10.60
C GLY A 20 17.27 -11.71 9.82
N LEU A 21 17.12 -12.22 8.58
CA LEU A 21 18.31 -12.54 7.76
C LEU A 21 19.14 -11.30 7.42
N THR A 22 18.49 -10.14 7.25
CA THR A 22 19.22 -8.88 7.04
C THR A 22 19.93 -8.41 8.32
N ALA A 23 19.30 -8.57 9.49
CA ALA A 23 19.94 -8.30 10.78
C ALA A 23 21.16 -9.20 10.99
N ALA A 24 21.02 -10.50 10.75
CA ALA A 24 22.12 -11.46 10.84
C ALA A 24 23.26 -11.14 9.87
N HIS A 25 22.92 -10.68 8.65
CA HIS A 25 23.92 -10.23 7.68
C HIS A 25 24.71 -9.02 8.18
N GLU A 26 24.05 -7.98 8.68
CA GLU A 26 24.72 -6.79 9.20
C GLU A 26 25.58 -7.10 10.44
N LEU A 27 25.12 -8.00 11.33
CA LEU A 27 25.92 -8.49 12.45
C LEU A 27 27.20 -9.20 11.97
N ALA A 28 27.06 -10.08 10.96
CA ALA A 28 28.19 -10.80 10.37
C ALA A 28 29.21 -9.87 9.69
N GLU A 29 28.74 -8.83 8.97
CA GLU A 29 29.62 -7.82 8.37
C GLU A 29 30.45 -7.07 9.42
N ARG A 30 29.92 -6.97 10.65
CA ARG A 30 30.57 -6.31 11.79
C ARG A 30 31.35 -7.25 12.70
N GLY A 31 31.43 -8.54 12.34
CA GLY A 31 32.15 -9.55 13.12
C GLY A 31 31.50 -9.85 14.47
N ILE A 32 30.20 -9.61 14.63
CA ILE A 32 29.43 -9.93 15.83
C ILE A 32 28.85 -11.33 15.66
N PRO A 33 29.16 -12.28 16.57
CA PRO A 33 28.61 -13.63 16.51
C PRO A 33 27.08 -13.62 16.59
N ALA A 34 26.43 -14.33 15.66
CA ALA A 34 24.97 -14.41 15.61
C ALA A 34 24.51 -15.83 15.24
N ILE A 35 23.30 -16.18 15.66
CA ILE A 35 22.60 -17.40 15.27
C ILE A 35 21.14 -17.05 14.97
N VAL A 36 20.58 -17.65 13.92
CA VAL A 36 19.19 -17.43 13.51
C VAL A 36 18.37 -18.67 13.81
N TYR A 37 17.25 -18.51 14.52
CA TYR A 37 16.27 -19.58 14.70
C TYR A 37 14.97 -19.25 13.97
N GLU A 38 14.48 -20.22 13.20
CA GLU A 38 13.23 -20.16 12.44
C GLU A 38 12.34 -21.36 12.81
N GLN A 39 11.06 -21.08 13.12
CA GLN A 39 10.11 -22.14 13.48
C GLN A 39 9.66 -22.99 12.28
N ASP A 40 9.67 -22.42 11.07
CA ASP A 40 9.26 -23.08 9.84
C ASP A 40 10.42 -23.90 9.24
N ASP A 41 10.09 -24.75 8.27
CA ASP A 41 11.03 -25.60 7.52
C ASP A 41 11.74 -24.84 6.38
N GLN A 42 11.38 -23.56 6.16
CA GLN A 42 11.88 -22.74 5.07
C GLN A 42 12.15 -21.30 5.51
N VAL A 43 13.21 -20.70 4.98
CA VAL A 43 13.51 -19.26 5.15
C VAL A 43 12.63 -18.37 4.28
N GLY A 44 12.62 -17.07 4.57
CA GLY A 44 11.93 -16.04 3.80
C GLY A 44 10.64 -15.55 4.45
N GLY A 45 10.09 -16.25 5.45
CA GLY A 45 8.87 -15.85 6.13
C GLY A 45 7.72 -15.60 5.17
N LEU A 46 7.10 -14.41 5.23
CA LEU A 46 6.04 -14.02 4.29
C LEU A 46 6.52 -13.84 2.84
N ALA A 47 7.81 -13.62 2.63
CA ALA A 47 8.42 -13.41 1.31
C ALA A 47 9.08 -14.67 0.75
N ARG A 48 8.73 -15.85 1.28
CA ARG A 48 9.18 -17.12 0.73
C ARG A 48 8.46 -17.47 -0.58
N THR A 49 9.10 -18.27 -1.39
CA THR A 49 8.51 -18.88 -2.58
C THR A 49 8.28 -20.36 -2.30
N VAL A 50 7.04 -20.81 -2.42
CA VAL A 50 6.66 -22.20 -2.21
C VAL A 50 6.82 -22.98 -3.51
N THR A 51 7.23 -24.24 -3.40
CA THR A 51 7.36 -25.15 -4.57
C THR A 51 6.39 -26.34 -4.42
N TYR A 52 5.62 -26.60 -5.48
CA TYR A 52 4.71 -27.72 -5.59
C TYR A 52 4.82 -28.35 -6.99
N GLU A 53 5.20 -29.59 -7.09
CA GLU A 53 5.40 -30.30 -8.39
C GLU A 53 6.27 -29.53 -9.42
N GLY A 54 7.27 -28.80 -8.94
CA GLY A 54 8.14 -27.95 -9.76
C GLY A 54 7.58 -26.56 -10.08
N TYR A 55 6.30 -26.30 -9.85
CA TYR A 55 5.72 -24.96 -9.90
C TYR A 55 6.14 -24.15 -8.70
N ARG A 56 6.49 -22.88 -8.92
CA ARG A 56 6.86 -21.94 -7.88
C ARG A 56 5.81 -20.85 -7.78
N PHE A 57 5.51 -20.43 -6.56
CA PHE A 57 4.54 -19.37 -6.32
C PHE A 57 4.80 -18.68 -4.99
N ASP A 58 4.51 -17.40 -4.96
CA ASP A 58 4.70 -16.56 -3.79
C ASP A 58 3.47 -16.56 -2.91
N ILE A 59 3.65 -16.22 -1.66
CA ILE A 59 2.56 -15.96 -0.72
C ILE A 59 2.13 -14.50 -0.89
N GLY A 60 1.33 -14.25 -1.93
CA GLY A 60 0.94 -12.90 -2.36
C GLY A 60 1.88 -12.30 -3.41
N GLY A 61 1.61 -11.08 -3.82
CA GLY A 61 2.43 -10.38 -4.82
C GLY A 61 3.62 -9.66 -4.17
N HIS A 62 4.83 -10.12 -4.42
CA HIS A 62 6.05 -9.60 -3.82
C HIS A 62 6.98 -8.93 -4.87
N ARG A 63 6.48 -7.91 -5.59
CA ARG A 63 7.35 -7.07 -6.39
C ARG A 63 8.38 -6.37 -5.51
N PHE A 64 9.62 -6.28 -5.97
CA PHE A 64 10.63 -5.53 -5.25
C PHE A 64 10.65 -4.07 -5.72
N PHE A 65 10.65 -3.20 -4.76
CA PHE A 65 10.87 -1.77 -4.90
C PHE A 65 11.45 -1.23 -3.59
N THR A 66 12.42 -0.35 -3.67
CA THR A 66 12.95 0.38 -2.51
C THR A 66 13.48 1.75 -2.93
N LYS A 67 13.49 2.69 -2.00
CA LYS A 67 14.19 3.98 -2.09
C LYS A 67 15.52 3.96 -1.33
N VAL A 68 15.78 2.87 -0.60
CA VAL A 68 16.96 2.73 0.26
C VAL A 68 18.08 2.06 -0.54
N GLU A 69 19.09 2.84 -0.89
CA GLU A 69 20.22 2.40 -1.73
C GLU A 69 20.95 1.17 -1.16
N ALA A 70 21.12 1.11 0.16
CA ALA A 70 21.77 -0.03 0.82
C ALA A 70 20.98 -1.34 0.61
N VAL A 71 19.65 -1.26 0.65
CA VAL A 71 18.76 -2.40 0.39
C VAL A 71 18.83 -2.79 -1.08
N GLN A 72 18.79 -1.83 -2.01
CA GLN A 72 18.92 -2.08 -3.45
C GLN A 72 20.24 -2.80 -3.77
N ARG A 73 21.37 -2.28 -3.27
CA ARG A 73 22.69 -2.88 -3.46
C ARG A 73 22.75 -4.32 -2.94
N LEU A 74 22.20 -4.57 -1.76
CA LEU A 74 22.21 -5.92 -1.18
C LEU A 74 21.46 -6.92 -2.05
N TRP A 75 20.31 -6.53 -2.62
CA TRP A 75 19.56 -7.37 -3.56
C TRP A 75 20.34 -7.64 -4.84
N GLU A 76 20.99 -6.62 -5.41
CA GLU A 76 21.84 -6.74 -6.60
C GLU A 76 23.06 -7.64 -6.35
N GLU A 77 23.71 -7.50 -5.22
CA GLU A 77 24.85 -8.35 -4.82
C GLU A 77 24.49 -9.82 -4.63
N VAL A 78 23.32 -10.09 -4.05
CA VAL A 78 22.90 -11.47 -3.72
C VAL A 78 22.36 -12.17 -4.96
N LEU A 79 21.60 -11.47 -5.78
CA LEU A 79 20.88 -12.07 -6.92
C LEU A 79 21.64 -11.95 -8.24
N GLY A 80 22.42 -10.88 -8.47
CA GLY A 80 23.14 -10.67 -9.72
C GLY A 80 22.21 -10.69 -10.93
N GLU A 81 22.52 -11.53 -11.93
CA GLU A 81 21.75 -11.66 -13.18
C GLU A 81 20.35 -12.27 -13.00
N ASP A 82 20.08 -12.89 -11.86
CA ASP A 82 18.76 -13.43 -11.54
C ASP A 82 17.78 -12.37 -10.98
N PHE A 83 18.23 -11.11 -10.85
CA PHE A 83 17.40 -9.99 -10.48
C PHE A 83 16.80 -9.33 -11.71
N LEU A 84 15.70 -9.90 -12.20
CA LEU A 84 15.09 -9.56 -13.46
C LEU A 84 14.31 -8.25 -13.39
N ILE A 85 14.31 -7.49 -14.50
CA ILE A 85 13.39 -6.36 -14.69
C ILE A 85 12.15 -6.85 -15.42
N ARG A 86 10.97 -6.71 -14.83
CA ARG A 86 9.70 -7.18 -15.37
C ARG A 86 8.76 -6.02 -15.68
N PRO A 87 8.03 -6.07 -16.80
CA PRO A 87 6.97 -5.12 -17.08
C PRO A 87 5.83 -5.34 -16.09
N ARG A 88 5.22 -4.25 -15.64
CA ARG A 88 4.06 -4.30 -14.76
C ARG A 88 2.79 -4.15 -15.57
N LEU A 89 1.92 -5.14 -15.45
CA LEU A 89 0.54 -5.05 -15.90
C LEU A 89 -0.37 -5.54 -14.78
N SER A 90 -1.26 -4.68 -14.31
CA SER A 90 -2.29 -5.05 -13.34
C SER A 90 -3.56 -4.30 -13.63
N ARG A 91 -4.70 -4.95 -13.45
CA ARG A 91 -6.02 -4.37 -13.70
C ARG A 91 -6.97 -4.68 -12.55
N ILE A 92 -8.05 -3.91 -12.48
CA ILE A 92 -9.18 -4.18 -11.60
C ILE A 92 -10.26 -4.90 -12.40
N TYR A 93 -10.77 -6.01 -11.88
CA TYR A 93 -11.94 -6.70 -12.42
C TYR A 93 -13.20 -6.36 -11.60
N TYR A 94 -14.21 -5.82 -12.28
CA TYR A 94 -15.48 -5.48 -11.67
C TYR A 94 -16.62 -5.63 -12.69
N ARG A 95 -17.64 -6.41 -12.38
CA ARG A 95 -18.85 -6.65 -13.22
C ARG A 95 -18.49 -7.00 -14.68
N ASP A 96 -17.74 -8.06 -14.86
CA ASP A 96 -17.30 -8.62 -16.15
C ASP A 96 -16.49 -7.64 -17.02
N ARG A 97 -15.85 -6.64 -16.40
CA ARG A 97 -15.02 -5.64 -17.07
C ARG A 97 -13.70 -5.43 -16.36
N PHE A 98 -12.69 -5.11 -17.16
CA PHE A 98 -11.36 -4.73 -16.68
C PHE A 98 -11.19 -3.21 -16.69
N PHE A 99 -10.62 -2.69 -15.62
CA PHE A 99 -10.24 -1.28 -15.47
C PHE A 99 -8.75 -1.18 -15.23
N ASP A 100 -8.11 -0.15 -15.78
CA ASP A 100 -6.69 0.11 -15.57
C ASP A 100 -6.40 0.33 -14.08
N TYR A 101 -5.24 -0.16 -13.63
CA TYR A 101 -4.72 0.16 -12.30
C TYR A 101 -3.31 0.76 -12.43
N PRO A 102 -3.06 2.00 -11.94
CA PRO A 102 -4.00 2.86 -11.21
C PRO A 102 -5.24 3.23 -12.02
N LEU A 103 -6.32 3.51 -11.29
CA LEU A 103 -7.59 3.83 -11.90
C LEU A 103 -7.47 5.10 -12.74
N LYS A 104 -7.63 4.99 -14.06
CA LYS A 104 -7.67 6.13 -14.97
C LYS A 104 -9.12 6.63 -15.08
N PRO A 105 -9.41 7.90 -14.78
CA PRO A 105 -10.79 8.40 -14.73
C PRO A 105 -11.58 8.19 -16.01
N LEU A 106 -10.97 8.45 -17.17
CA LEU A 106 -11.64 8.24 -18.46
C LEU A 106 -11.93 6.76 -18.74
N ASN A 107 -10.98 5.86 -18.41
CA ASN A 107 -11.18 4.42 -18.53
C ASN A 107 -12.30 3.94 -17.59
N ALA A 108 -12.32 4.44 -16.34
CA ALA A 108 -13.34 4.11 -15.37
C ALA A 108 -14.74 4.60 -15.81
N LEU A 109 -14.88 5.85 -16.23
CA LEU A 109 -16.14 6.44 -16.67
C LEU A 109 -16.67 5.77 -17.95
N ALA A 110 -15.80 5.53 -18.94
CA ALA A 110 -16.16 4.83 -20.17
C ALA A 110 -16.56 3.37 -19.90
N GLY A 111 -15.82 2.69 -19.03
CA GLY A 111 -16.09 1.31 -18.66
C GLY A 111 -17.40 1.12 -17.89
N LEU A 112 -17.78 2.08 -17.03
CA LEU A 112 -19.01 2.01 -16.26
C LEU A 112 -20.27 2.43 -17.04
N GLY A 113 -20.08 3.18 -18.13
CA GLY A 113 -21.15 3.70 -18.97
C GLY A 113 -21.72 5.06 -18.52
N PRO A 114 -22.47 5.75 -19.41
CA PRO A 114 -22.82 7.16 -19.20
C PRO A 114 -23.73 7.42 -17.99
N VAL A 115 -24.65 6.53 -17.70
CA VAL A 115 -25.57 6.70 -16.54
C VAL A 115 -24.79 6.63 -15.23
N GLU A 116 -23.89 5.68 -15.11
CA GLU A 116 -23.08 5.51 -13.90
C GLU A 116 -22.05 6.64 -13.78
N ALA A 117 -21.48 7.11 -14.89
CA ALA A 117 -20.61 8.26 -14.91
C ALA A 117 -21.29 9.53 -14.35
N VAL A 118 -22.53 9.80 -14.76
CA VAL A 118 -23.32 10.92 -14.22
C VAL A 118 -23.58 10.75 -12.72
N ARG A 119 -23.95 9.54 -12.27
CA ARG A 119 -24.14 9.26 -10.82
C ARG A 119 -22.87 9.50 -10.01
N ILE A 120 -21.71 9.12 -10.54
CA ILE A 120 -20.40 9.36 -9.91
C ILE A 120 -20.15 10.86 -9.79
N LEU A 121 -20.33 11.62 -10.87
CA LEU A 121 -20.11 13.07 -10.87
C LEU A 121 -21.04 13.82 -9.91
N VAL A 122 -22.34 13.44 -9.87
CA VAL A 122 -23.30 14.02 -8.92
C VAL A 122 -22.91 13.67 -7.47
N SER A 123 -22.52 12.42 -7.23
CA SER A 123 -22.08 11.98 -5.91
C SER A 123 -20.81 12.71 -5.45
N TYR A 124 -19.86 12.93 -6.36
CA TYR A 124 -18.65 13.71 -6.10
C TYR A 124 -18.99 15.17 -5.77
N ALA A 125 -19.81 15.82 -6.61
CA ALA A 125 -20.22 17.20 -6.38
C ALA A 125 -20.92 17.35 -5.00
N ARG A 126 -21.81 16.41 -4.65
CA ARG A 126 -22.46 16.38 -3.32
C ARG A 126 -21.43 16.28 -2.18
N ALA A 127 -20.45 15.39 -2.29
CA ALA A 127 -19.43 15.23 -1.27
C ALA A 127 -18.56 16.49 -1.09
N ARG A 128 -18.37 17.26 -2.18
CA ARG A 128 -17.62 18.54 -2.12
C ARG A 128 -18.43 19.69 -1.51
N VAL A 129 -19.74 19.67 -1.67
CA VAL A 129 -20.64 20.70 -1.10
C VAL A 129 -20.99 20.37 0.36
N LEU A 130 -21.12 19.10 0.68
CA LEU A 130 -21.50 18.59 2.01
C LEU A 130 -20.48 17.52 2.45
N PRO A 131 -19.22 17.89 2.74
CA PRO A 131 -18.24 16.95 3.23
C PRO A 131 -18.53 16.50 4.66
N HIS A 132 -18.04 15.32 5.05
CA HIS A 132 -17.96 14.94 6.45
C HIS A 132 -17.02 15.92 7.17
N PRO A 133 -17.44 16.59 8.24
CA PRO A 133 -16.65 17.65 8.88
C PRO A 133 -15.38 17.10 9.56
N GLU A 134 -15.44 15.87 10.05
CA GLU A 134 -14.33 15.15 10.66
C GLU A 134 -14.15 13.82 9.95
N GLU A 135 -12.90 13.44 9.67
CA GLU A 135 -12.55 12.21 8.96
C GLU A 135 -11.92 11.24 9.94
N HIS A 136 -12.73 10.43 10.61
CA HIS A 136 -12.26 9.41 11.55
C HIS A 136 -12.05 8.06 10.89
N THR A 137 -12.80 7.77 9.81
CA THR A 137 -12.82 6.47 9.16
C THR A 137 -12.33 6.53 7.71
N PHE A 138 -11.87 5.38 7.23
CA PHE A 138 -11.52 5.19 5.81
C PHE A 138 -12.66 5.57 4.88
N GLU A 139 -13.91 5.19 5.22
CA GLU A 139 -15.09 5.53 4.43
C GLU A 139 -15.26 7.04 4.29
N GLU A 140 -15.27 7.79 5.39
CA GLU A 140 -15.43 9.25 5.42
C GLU A 140 -14.32 9.92 4.61
N TRP A 141 -13.08 9.50 4.81
CA TRP A 141 -11.91 10.02 4.11
C TRP A 141 -12.01 9.84 2.59
N VAL A 142 -12.38 8.64 2.11
CA VAL A 142 -12.51 8.35 0.68
C VAL A 142 -13.74 9.03 0.09
N VAL A 143 -14.87 9.03 0.80
CA VAL A 143 -16.11 9.68 0.32
C VAL A 143 -15.92 11.18 0.13
N ASN A 144 -15.23 11.86 1.02
CA ASN A 144 -14.94 13.29 0.88
C ASN A 144 -14.11 13.61 -0.37
N ARG A 145 -13.21 12.71 -0.78
CA ARG A 145 -12.29 12.91 -1.93
C ARG A 145 -12.83 12.44 -3.27
N PHE A 146 -13.63 11.36 -3.25
CA PHE A 146 -14.06 10.69 -4.49
C PHE A 146 -15.58 10.61 -4.65
N GLY A 147 -16.34 10.94 -3.61
CA GLY A 147 -17.78 10.75 -3.56
C GLY A 147 -18.19 9.30 -3.23
N ARG A 148 -19.34 9.16 -2.60
CA ARG A 148 -19.88 7.86 -2.14
C ARG A 148 -19.96 6.83 -3.25
N ARG A 149 -20.38 7.22 -4.46
CA ARG A 149 -20.60 6.27 -5.55
C ARG A 149 -19.31 5.62 -6.04
N LEU A 150 -18.22 6.38 -6.17
CA LEU A 150 -16.92 5.84 -6.55
C LEU A 150 -16.33 4.97 -5.43
N PHE A 151 -16.53 5.40 -4.17
CA PHE A 151 -16.17 4.60 -2.99
C PHE A 151 -16.82 3.21 -3.03
N GLU A 152 -18.12 3.12 -3.24
CA GLU A 152 -18.86 1.84 -3.29
C GLU A 152 -18.37 0.90 -4.41
N ILE A 153 -17.97 1.46 -5.56
CA ILE A 153 -17.56 0.67 -6.73
C ILE A 153 -16.11 0.16 -6.59
N PHE A 154 -15.17 1.05 -6.26
CA PHE A 154 -13.74 0.75 -6.37
C PHE A 154 -13.00 0.62 -5.04
N PHE A 155 -13.59 1.02 -3.93
CA PHE A 155 -12.89 0.97 -2.64
C PHE A 155 -13.53 -0.01 -1.67
N ARG A 156 -14.83 0.11 -1.44
CA ARG A 156 -15.54 -0.61 -0.38
C ARG A 156 -15.33 -2.12 -0.45
N THR A 157 -15.80 -2.75 -1.54
CA THR A 157 -15.81 -4.22 -1.66
C THR A 157 -14.41 -4.82 -1.51
N TYR A 158 -13.42 -4.24 -2.17
CA TYR A 158 -12.05 -4.74 -2.11
C TYR A 158 -11.43 -4.53 -0.73
N THR A 159 -11.59 -3.33 -0.14
CA THR A 159 -11.07 -3.02 1.17
C THR A 159 -11.66 -3.92 2.25
N GLU A 160 -12.99 -4.11 2.23
CA GLU A 160 -13.66 -5.01 3.17
C GLU A 160 -13.27 -6.49 2.99
N LYS A 161 -13.00 -6.95 1.75
CA LYS A 161 -12.42 -8.29 1.52
C LYS A 161 -11.05 -8.44 2.15
N VAL A 162 -10.17 -7.44 1.94
CA VAL A 162 -8.78 -7.48 2.43
C VAL A 162 -8.73 -7.42 3.95
N TRP A 163 -9.45 -6.48 4.56
CA TRP A 163 -9.35 -6.21 6.00
C TRP A 163 -10.32 -7.02 6.85
N GLY A 164 -11.41 -7.53 6.26
CA GLY A 164 -12.40 -8.35 6.96
C GLY A 164 -13.25 -7.57 7.96
N VAL A 165 -13.20 -6.24 7.92
CA VAL A 165 -13.99 -5.32 8.73
C VAL A 165 -14.62 -4.26 7.82
N PRO A 166 -15.77 -3.68 8.20
CA PRO A 166 -16.38 -2.58 7.47
C PRO A 166 -15.44 -1.38 7.31
N CYS A 167 -15.52 -0.68 6.18
CA CYS A 167 -14.71 0.52 5.95
C CYS A 167 -14.96 1.64 6.98
N SER A 168 -16.10 1.62 7.67
CA SER A 168 -16.44 2.50 8.79
C SER A 168 -15.70 2.19 10.10
N GLU A 169 -15.02 1.05 10.20
CA GLU A 169 -14.22 0.65 11.35
C GLU A 169 -12.70 0.77 11.11
N ILE A 170 -12.29 1.10 9.89
CA ILE A 170 -10.89 1.32 9.52
C ILE A 170 -10.55 2.80 9.74
N GLY A 171 -9.44 3.11 10.41
CA GLY A 171 -9.02 4.48 10.68
C GLY A 171 -8.68 5.27 9.40
N ALA A 172 -8.97 6.58 9.40
CA ALA A 172 -8.68 7.48 8.27
C ALA A 172 -7.18 7.59 7.97
N ASP A 173 -6.32 7.49 8.98
CA ASP A 173 -4.86 7.54 8.83
C ASP A 173 -4.33 6.47 7.88
N TRP A 174 -4.93 5.28 7.92
CA TRP A 174 -4.58 4.21 7.01
C TRP A 174 -4.91 4.56 5.55
N ALA A 175 -6.06 5.20 5.30
CA ALA A 175 -6.43 5.69 3.97
C ALA A 175 -5.44 6.74 3.48
N ALA A 176 -5.11 7.68 4.36
CA ALA A 176 -4.17 8.76 4.07
C ALA A 176 -2.78 8.24 3.68
N GLN A 177 -2.28 7.18 4.29
CA GLN A 177 -0.99 6.56 3.95
C GLN A 177 -0.99 5.87 2.59
N ARG A 178 -2.15 5.37 2.10
CA ARG A 178 -2.23 4.50 0.92
C ARG A 178 -2.82 5.12 -0.33
N ILE A 179 -3.68 6.13 -0.20
CA ILE A 179 -4.49 6.67 -1.30
C ILE A 179 -4.13 8.14 -1.56
N LYS A 180 -2.91 8.59 -1.28
CA LYS A 180 -2.52 9.99 -1.44
C LYS A 180 -2.43 10.44 -2.90
N ASN A 181 -2.66 11.77 -3.10
CA ASN A 181 -2.58 12.50 -4.39
C ASN A 181 -3.53 12.06 -5.51
N LEU A 182 -4.52 11.22 -5.24
CA LEU A 182 -5.62 10.94 -6.16
C LEU A 182 -6.82 11.82 -5.80
N ASP A 183 -6.80 13.10 -6.17
CA ASP A 183 -8.03 13.91 -6.24
C ASP A 183 -8.67 13.72 -7.62
N LEU A 184 -9.94 13.34 -7.63
CA LEU A 184 -10.72 13.17 -8.86
C LEU A 184 -10.69 14.45 -9.72
N LYS A 185 -10.64 15.62 -9.10
CA LYS A 185 -10.51 16.91 -9.78
C LYS A 185 -9.20 16.99 -10.58
N THR A 186 -8.07 16.68 -9.95
CA THR A 186 -6.75 16.67 -10.60
C THR A 186 -6.71 15.64 -11.72
N ALA A 187 -7.28 14.45 -11.49
CA ALA A 187 -7.33 13.38 -12.48
C ALA A 187 -8.24 13.72 -13.69
N VAL A 188 -9.40 14.35 -13.47
CA VAL A 188 -10.31 14.79 -14.53
C VAL A 188 -9.73 15.98 -15.29
N LEU A 189 -9.14 16.96 -14.61
CA LEU A 189 -8.50 18.11 -15.25
C LEU A 189 -7.30 17.70 -16.10
N HIS A 190 -6.46 16.79 -15.62
CA HIS A 190 -5.38 16.19 -16.42
C HIS A 190 -5.91 15.43 -17.64
N ALA A 191 -6.98 14.65 -17.47
CA ALA A 191 -7.58 13.91 -18.57
C ALA A 191 -8.18 14.84 -19.66
N LEU A 192 -8.73 15.97 -19.27
CA LEU A 192 -9.27 16.99 -20.19
C LEU A 192 -8.15 17.85 -20.82
N ALA A 193 -7.05 18.07 -20.10
CA ALA A 193 -5.89 18.84 -20.60
C ALA A 193 -4.97 18.02 -21.53
N SER A 194 -5.00 16.69 -21.44
CA SER A 194 -4.11 15.77 -22.18
C SER A 194 -4.45 15.62 -23.69
N GLY A 195 -5.30 16.46 -24.24
CA GLY A 195 -5.47 16.57 -25.70
C GLY A 195 -4.24 17.10 -26.45
N ARG A 196 -3.13 17.43 -25.74
CA ARG A 196 -1.82 17.80 -26.32
C ARG A 196 -0.74 16.85 -25.77
N LYS A 197 -0.04 16.23 -26.69
CA LYS A 197 1.19 15.46 -26.47
C LYS A 197 2.22 16.36 -25.77
N ASP A 198 2.34 16.24 -24.46
CA ASP A 198 3.59 16.45 -23.74
C ASP A 198 3.41 15.90 -22.30
N GLY A 199 4.27 14.98 -21.98
CA GLY A 199 4.16 14.05 -20.87
C GLY A 199 4.37 14.69 -19.50
N ALA A 200 3.30 15.01 -18.85
CA ALA A 200 3.22 14.93 -17.40
C ALA A 200 2.15 13.88 -17.05
N VAL A 201 2.49 12.63 -17.30
CA VAL A 201 1.79 11.49 -16.68
C VAL A 201 1.92 11.71 -15.18
N VAL A 202 0.80 11.68 -14.46
CA VAL A 202 0.82 11.47 -13.00
C VAL A 202 1.52 10.12 -12.80
N THR A 203 2.82 10.19 -12.53
CA THR A 203 3.73 9.05 -12.40
C THR A 203 3.55 8.47 -11.01
N THR A 204 2.42 7.83 -10.77
CA THR A 204 2.15 7.24 -9.45
C THR A 204 2.48 5.76 -9.37
N LEU A 205 2.93 5.13 -10.47
CA LEU A 205 3.28 3.72 -10.42
C LEU A 205 4.36 3.39 -11.45
N ILE A 206 5.33 2.63 -10.99
CA ILE A 206 6.45 2.14 -11.76
C ILE A 206 5.92 1.19 -12.86
N ASP A 207 6.25 1.47 -14.13
CA ASP A 207 5.89 0.62 -15.28
C ASP A 207 6.69 -0.69 -15.31
N ARG A 208 7.77 -0.77 -14.54
CA ARG A 208 8.65 -1.93 -14.40
C ARG A 208 9.02 -2.12 -12.94
N PHE A 209 9.24 -3.37 -12.53
CA PHE A 209 9.73 -3.71 -11.20
C PHE A 209 10.79 -4.79 -11.27
N HIS A 210 11.59 -4.91 -10.22
CA HIS A 210 12.53 -6.00 -10.11
C HIS A 210 11.85 -7.23 -9.48
N TYR A 211 12.25 -8.40 -9.99
CA TYR A 211 11.75 -9.68 -9.50
C TYR A 211 12.77 -10.77 -9.65
N PRO A 212 13.06 -11.58 -8.63
CA PRO A 212 13.98 -12.71 -8.75
C PRO A 212 13.43 -13.78 -9.69
N ARG A 213 14.32 -14.40 -10.49
CA ARG A 213 13.97 -15.40 -11.50
C ARG A 213 13.07 -16.53 -10.97
N PHE A 214 13.32 -17.01 -9.77
CA PHE A 214 12.56 -18.09 -9.13
C PHE A 214 11.71 -17.62 -7.96
N GLY A 215 11.29 -16.34 -7.94
CA GLY A 215 10.52 -15.73 -6.88
C GLY A 215 11.38 -15.12 -5.75
N PRO A 216 10.78 -14.30 -4.86
CA PRO A 216 11.49 -13.58 -3.80
C PRO A 216 12.15 -14.52 -2.78
N GLY A 217 11.67 -15.74 -2.60
CA GLY A 217 12.30 -16.76 -1.75
C GLY A 217 13.75 -17.02 -2.10
N MET A 218 14.10 -16.95 -3.42
CA MET A 218 15.48 -17.08 -3.90
C MET A 218 16.45 -16.11 -3.24
N MET A 219 16.03 -14.87 -2.95
CA MET A 219 16.84 -13.90 -2.23
C MET A 219 17.20 -14.41 -0.84
N TRP A 220 16.22 -14.96 -0.14
CA TRP A 220 16.39 -15.38 1.27
C TRP A 220 17.14 -16.69 1.40
N GLU A 221 16.96 -17.60 0.47
CA GLU A 221 17.75 -18.84 0.38
C GLU A 221 19.23 -18.53 0.13
N ARG A 222 19.54 -17.64 -0.83
CA ARG A 222 20.91 -17.21 -1.09
C ARG A 222 21.52 -16.42 0.07
N MET A 223 20.70 -15.63 0.77
CA MET A 223 21.15 -14.92 1.97
C MET A 223 21.53 -15.89 3.08
N ARG A 224 20.71 -16.91 3.35
CA ARG A 224 21.04 -17.98 4.30
C ARG A 224 22.37 -18.66 3.93
N ASP A 225 22.58 -19.01 2.66
CA ASP A 225 23.79 -19.67 2.20
C ASP A 225 25.03 -18.73 2.28
N ARG A 226 24.83 -17.42 2.07
CA ARG A 226 25.88 -16.41 2.29
C ARG A 226 26.25 -16.29 3.77
N LEU A 227 25.28 -16.32 4.66
CA LEU A 227 25.47 -16.30 6.10
C LEU A 227 26.22 -17.55 6.60
N ALA A 228 25.85 -18.72 6.11
CA ALA A 228 26.53 -19.98 6.46
C ALA A 228 28.01 -19.95 6.10
N ARG A 229 28.38 -19.39 4.94
CA ARG A 229 29.79 -19.21 4.54
C ARG A 229 30.56 -18.25 5.45
N ARG A 230 29.87 -17.43 6.25
CA ARG A 230 30.44 -16.49 7.22
C ARG A 230 30.36 -17.00 8.66
N GLY A 231 29.95 -18.26 8.84
CA GLY A 231 29.85 -18.89 10.16
C GLY A 231 28.60 -18.51 10.94
N VAL A 232 27.59 -17.89 10.31
CA VAL A 232 26.28 -17.66 10.94
C VAL A 232 25.33 -18.78 10.54
N GLU A 233 24.93 -19.57 11.53
CA GLU A 233 24.01 -20.68 11.36
C GLU A 233 22.54 -20.19 11.33
N THR A 234 21.73 -20.76 10.45
CA THR A 234 20.27 -20.60 10.43
C THR A 234 19.66 -21.96 10.70
N VAL A 235 19.06 -22.13 11.87
CA VAL A 235 18.45 -23.38 12.34
C VAL A 235 16.95 -23.29 12.10
N LEU A 236 16.45 -24.15 11.24
CA LEU A 236 15.03 -24.28 10.90
C LEU A 236 14.32 -25.21 11.89
N GLU A 237 12.99 -25.28 11.80
CA GLU A 237 12.12 -26.12 12.64
C GLU A 237 12.40 -25.97 14.14
N THR A 238 12.83 -24.75 14.53
CA THR A 238 13.22 -24.42 15.90
C THR A 238 12.51 -23.16 16.37
N GLU A 239 11.61 -23.33 17.31
CA GLU A 239 10.79 -22.28 17.89
C GLU A 239 11.45 -21.69 19.13
N VAL A 240 11.51 -20.35 19.26
CA VAL A 240 11.82 -19.68 20.53
C VAL A 240 10.52 -19.54 21.33
N VAL A 241 10.48 -20.17 22.50
CA VAL A 241 9.26 -20.27 23.33
C VAL A 241 9.31 -19.42 24.59
N ARG A 242 10.51 -19.05 25.09
CA ARG A 242 10.66 -18.25 26.29
C ARG A 242 11.90 -17.36 26.21
N LEU A 243 11.80 -16.14 26.75
CA LEU A 243 12.91 -15.21 26.94
C LEU A 243 13.02 -14.89 28.43
N ARG A 244 14.04 -15.44 29.08
CA ARG A 244 14.33 -15.14 30.48
C ARG A 244 15.10 -13.83 30.56
N HIS A 245 14.59 -12.91 31.37
CA HIS A 245 15.23 -11.62 31.55
C HIS A 245 15.31 -11.20 33.02
N SER A 246 16.38 -10.48 33.38
CA SER A 246 16.57 -9.92 34.69
C SER A 246 17.31 -8.58 34.58
N GLY A 247 17.08 -7.67 35.53
CA GLY A 247 17.78 -6.38 35.56
C GLY A 247 17.66 -5.56 34.27
N GLY A 248 16.57 -5.72 33.50
CA GLY A 248 16.37 -5.01 32.22
C GLY A 248 17.19 -5.59 31.03
N ARG A 249 17.61 -6.85 31.11
CA ARG A 249 18.31 -7.54 30.02
C ARG A 249 17.81 -8.99 29.87
N VAL A 250 17.77 -9.49 28.63
CA VAL A 250 17.59 -10.90 28.36
C VAL A 250 18.91 -11.63 28.65
N ASP A 251 18.85 -12.68 29.46
CA ASP A 251 20.00 -13.49 29.87
C ASP A 251 20.05 -14.81 29.11
N ALA A 252 18.88 -15.40 28.85
CA ALA A 252 18.77 -16.67 28.16
C ALA A 252 17.44 -16.79 27.38
N VAL A 253 17.43 -17.68 26.43
CA VAL A 253 16.22 -18.06 25.68
C VAL A 253 16.00 -19.55 25.72
N THR A 254 14.73 -19.99 25.78
CA THR A 254 14.37 -21.40 25.62
C THR A 254 13.92 -21.62 24.19
N ILE A 255 14.55 -22.54 23.50
CA ILE A 255 14.16 -23.02 22.18
C ILE A 255 13.50 -24.38 22.28
N ARG A 256 12.62 -24.68 21.34
CA ARG A 256 11.93 -25.95 21.17
C ARG A 256 12.12 -26.47 19.76
N ASP A 257 12.60 -27.68 19.62
CA ASP A 257 12.69 -28.44 18.37
C ASP A 257 12.17 -29.89 18.55
N HIS A 258 12.39 -30.74 17.56
CA HIS A 258 11.98 -32.16 17.60
C HIS A 258 12.66 -32.96 18.73
N THR A 259 13.75 -32.45 19.31
CA THR A 259 14.46 -33.10 20.45
C THR A 259 13.95 -32.66 21.82
N GLY A 260 13.13 -31.61 21.87
CA GLY A 260 12.56 -31.05 23.09
C GLY A 260 12.97 -29.58 23.33
N GLU A 261 12.85 -29.15 24.58
CA GLU A 261 13.21 -27.80 25.00
C GLU A 261 14.63 -27.75 25.57
N ARG A 262 15.37 -26.71 25.21
CA ARG A 262 16.68 -26.40 25.82
C ARG A 262 16.88 -24.89 25.97
N GLU A 263 17.58 -24.51 27.02
CA GLU A 263 17.92 -23.11 27.31
C GLU A 263 19.30 -22.77 26.74
N LEU A 264 19.41 -21.59 26.16
CA LEU A 264 20.63 -21.03 25.59
C LEU A 264 20.89 -19.63 26.17
N GLU A 265 22.11 -19.40 26.63
CA GLU A 265 22.56 -18.06 27.06
C GLU A 265 22.90 -17.20 25.85
N VAL A 266 22.48 -15.92 25.88
CA VAL A 266 22.62 -14.98 24.77
C VAL A 266 23.12 -13.61 25.25
N ASP A 267 23.84 -12.88 24.38
CA ASP A 267 24.25 -11.50 24.67
C ASP A 267 23.12 -10.49 24.35
N GLY A 268 22.23 -10.82 23.44
CA GLY A 268 21.09 -10.02 23.05
C GLY A 268 20.16 -10.77 22.09
N VAL A 269 19.00 -10.19 21.87
CA VAL A 269 17.95 -10.74 21.01
C VAL A 269 17.44 -9.70 20.01
N ILE A 270 17.40 -10.08 18.74
CA ILE A 270 16.73 -9.33 17.67
C ILE A 270 15.54 -10.19 17.20
N SER A 271 14.30 -9.74 17.44
CA SER A 271 13.11 -10.54 17.23
C SER A 271 12.20 -10.00 16.12
N SER A 272 11.88 -10.83 15.13
CA SER A 272 10.82 -10.59 14.16
C SER A 272 9.52 -11.32 14.49
N MET A 273 9.48 -12.01 15.62
CA MET A 273 8.30 -12.72 16.15
C MET A 273 7.11 -11.75 16.30
N PRO A 274 5.86 -12.18 16.05
CA PRO A 274 4.69 -11.35 16.30
C PRO A 274 4.71 -10.75 17.71
N LEU A 275 4.48 -9.44 17.79
CA LEU A 275 4.71 -8.64 18.99
C LEU A 275 3.96 -9.19 20.23
N GLY A 276 2.69 -9.59 20.06
CA GLY A 276 1.92 -10.19 21.14
C GLY A 276 2.48 -11.53 21.62
N ARG A 277 3.04 -12.33 20.70
CA ARG A 277 3.68 -13.61 21.04
C ARG A 277 5.01 -13.40 21.78
N LEU A 278 5.79 -12.39 21.37
CA LEU A 278 7.04 -12.03 22.06
C LEU A 278 6.76 -11.63 23.51
N VAL A 279 5.73 -10.81 23.73
CA VAL A 279 5.32 -10.39 25.09
C VAL A 279 4.92 -11.58 25.94
N GLY A 280 4.14 -12.53 25.40
CA GLY A 280 3.76 -13.75 26.09
C GLY A 280 4.89 -14.74 26.38
N ALA A 281 6.05 -14.57 25.68
CA ALA A 281 7.22 -15.39 25.89
C ALA A 281 8.20 -14.84 26.94
N LEU A 282 7.96 -13.65 27.49
CA LEU A 282 8.82 -13.05 28.53
C LEU A 282 8.71 -13.78 29.86
N ASP A 283 9.84 -13.97 30.53
CA ASP A 283 9.94 -14.58 31.88
C ASP A 283 10.94 -13.78 32.73
N PRO A 284 10.48 -13.04 33.78
CA PRO A 284 9.09 -12.95 34.25
C PRO A 284 8.14 -12.28 33.25
N GLY A 285 6.87 -12.67 33.30
CA GLY A 285 5.82 -12.11 32.43
C GLY A 285 5.63 -10.60 32.63
N PRO A 286 5.07 -9.91 31.64
CA PRO A 286 4.86 -8.46 31.69
C PRO A 286 3.75 -8.09 32.70
N PRO A 287 3.62 -6.78 33.05
CA PRO A 287 2.49 -6.27 33.80
C PRO A 287 1.15 -6.55 33.08
N PRO A 288 0.01 -6.66 33.82
CA PRO A 288 -1.30 -7.03 33.25
C PRO A 288 -1.81 -6.07 32.16
N ASP A 289 -1.52 -4.79 32.24
CA ASP A 289 -1.88 -3.78 31.25
C ASP A 289 -1.12 -3.97 29.94
N VAL A 290 0.16 -4.34 30.00
CA VAL A 290 0.98 -4.67 28.84
C VAL A 290 0.49 -5.97 28.18
N GLN A 291 0.19 -6.99 28.97
CA GLN A 291 -0.38 -8.25 28.46
C GLN A 291 -1.72 -7.99 27.76
N ALA A 292 -2.61 -7.22 28.37
CA ALA A 292 -3.90 -6.87 27.79
C ALA A 292 -3.74 -6.04 26.49
N ALA A 293 -2.73 -5.18 26.40
CA ALA A 293 -2.41 -4.46 25.17
C ALA A 293 -1.89 -5.41 24.07
N ALA A 294 -1.02 -6.35 24.43
CA ALA A 294 -0.48 -7.36 23.52
C ALA A 294 -1.58 -8.28 22.96
N ASP A 295 -2.52 -8.71 23.81
CA ASP A 295 -3.64 -9.60 23.43
C ASP A 295 -4.63 -8.92 22.46
N ARG A 296 -4.69 -7.58 22.45
CA ARG A 296 -5.49 -6.80 21.49
C ARG A 296 -4.87 -6.69 20.10
N LEU A 297 -3.59 -6.98 19.94
CA LEU A 297 -2.90 -6.89 18.65
C LEU A 297 -3.31 -8.05 17.73
N ARG A 298 -4.26 -7.77 16.85
CA ARG A 298 -4.83 -8.76 15.93
C ARG A 298 -4.16 -8.73 14.57
N HIS A 299 -4.28 -9.84 13.86
CA HIS A 299 -3.76 -9.99 12.49
C HIS A 299 -4.86 -10.49 11.55
N ARG A 300 -4.66 -10.23 10.28
CA ARG A 300 -5.37 -10.86 9.18
C ARG A 300 -4.51 -11.98 8.62
N ASP A 301 -5.10 -13.12 8.39
CA ASP A 301 -4.45 -14.29 7.82
C ASP A 301 -4.66 -14.35 6.31
N PHE A 302 -3.86 -15.14 5.65
CA PHE A 302 -3.81 -15.18 4.21
C PHE A 302 -3.85 -16.64 3.72
N LEU A 303 -4.68 -16.87 2.72
CA LEU A 303 -4.84 -18.19 2.09
C LEU A 303 -4.62 -18.01 0.59
N THR A 304 -3.71 -18.78 0.03
CA THR A 304 -3.49 -18.86 -1.42
C THR A 304 -3.94 -20.22 -1.93
N VAL A 305 -4.93 -20.21 -2.80
CA VAL A 305 -5.31 -21.40 -3.58
C VAL A 305 -4.60 -21.31 -4.92
N VAL A 306 -3.70 -22.24 -5.19
CA VAL A 306 -2.95 -22.29 -6.44
C VAL A 306 -3.63 -23.26 -7.40
N LEU A 307 -3.94 -22.79 -8.61
CA LEU A 307 -4.47 -23.61 -9.69
C LEU A 307 -3.43 -23.75 -10.79
N ILE A 308 -3.15 -25.00 -11.17
CA ILE A 308 -2.32 -25.33 -12.35
C ILE A 308 -3.24 -25.46 -13.54
N VAL A 309 -3.09 -24.55 -14.50
CA VAL A 309 -3.94 -24.47 -15.69
C VAL A 309 -3.18 -24.99 -16.90
N GLY A 310 -3.77 -25.93 -17.63
CA GLY A 310 -3.21 -26.54 -18.84
C GLY A 310 -3.30 -25.63 -20.07
N ARG A 311 -2.89 -24.38 -19.91
CA ARG A 311 -2.83 -23.36 -20.97
C ARG A 311 -1.54 -22.59 -20.87
N GLU A 312 -0.93 -22.34 -22.03
CA GLU A 312 0.28 -21.53 -22.12
C GLU A 312 0.04 -20.11 -21.65
N GLU A 313 -1.06 -19.50 -22.07
CA GLU A 313 -1.48 -18.15 -21.68
C GLU A 313 -2.91 -18.16 -21.17
N VAL A 314 -3.16 -17.43 -20.09
CA VAL A 314 -4.49 -17.26 -19.51
C VAL A 314 -4.93 -15.79 -19.63
N PHE A 315 -4.16 -14.87 -19.08
CA PHE A 315 -4.33 -13.42 -19.21
C PHE A 315 -2.96 -12.73 -19.10
N PRO A 316 -2.78 -11.51 -19.65
CA PRO A 316 -1.49 -10.85 -19.73
C PRO A 316 -1.02 -10.19 -18.43
N ASP A 317 -1.92 -10.03 -17.44
CA ASP A 317 -1.61 -9.34 -16.18
C ASP A 317 -0.65 -10.16 -15.31
N ASN A 318 0.21 -9.47 -14.56
CA ASN A 318 0.94 -10.11 -13.46
C ASN A 318 -0.05 -10.46 -12.34
N TRP A 319 -1.02 -9.54 -12.06
CA TRP A 319 -2.13 -9.81 -11.14
C TRP A 319 -3.37 -8.98 -11.47
N ILE A 320 -4.52 -9.47 -11.02
CA ILE A 320 -5.83 -8.83 -11.15
C ILE A 320 -6.41 -8.60 -9.76
N TYR A 321 -6.84 -7.37 -9.46
CA TYR A 321 -7.63 -7.05 -8.28
C TYR A 321 -9.10 -7.37 -8.51
N VAL A 322 -9.72 -8.20 -7.68
CA VAL A 322 -11.10 -8.64 -7.89
C VAL A 322 -12.04 -7.87 -6.97
N HIS A 323 -12.72 -6.87 -7.54
CA HIS A 323 -13.69 -6.01 -6.84
C HIS A 323 -15.14 -6.54 -6.93
N SER A 324 -15.37 -7.62 -7.67
CA SER A 324 -16.70 -8.23 -7.78
C SER A 324 -17.17 -8.80 -6.43
N PRO A 325 -18.37 -8.44 -5.95
CA PRO A 325 -18.87 -8.89 -4.64
C PRO A 325 -19.37 -10.34 -4.63
N ASP A 326 -19.59 -10.93 -5.80
CA ASP A 326 -20.13 -12.28 -5.99
C ASP A 326 -19.12 -13.42 -5.88
N VAL A 327 -17.83 -13.08 -5.67
CA VAL A 327 -16.74 -14.02 -5.39
C VAL A 327 -15.95 -13.56 -4.16
N ARG A 328 -15.33 -14.50 -3.46
CA ARG A 328 -14.53 -14.20 -2.25
C ARG A 328 -13.05 -13.93 -2.56
N VAL A 329 -12.56 -14.42 -3.70
CA VAL A 329 -11.18 -14.12 -4.12
C VAL A 329 -10.98 -12.60 -4.19
N GLY A 330 -9.91 -12.11 -3.58
CA GLY A 330 -9.56 -10.70 -3.56
C GLY A 330 -8.59 -10.31 -4.67
N ARG A 331 -7.66 -11.23 -5.01
CA ARG A 331 -6.66 -10.98 -6.04
C ARG A 331 -6.28 -12.29 -6.72
N VAL A 332 -5.98 -12.23 -8.02
CA VAL A 332 -5.50 -13.38 -8.80
C VAL A 332 -4.13 -13.05 -9.34
N GLN A 333 -3.12 -13.84 -8.99
CA GLN A 333 -1.75 -13.76 -9.50
C GLN A 333 -1.58 -14.68 -10.70
N ASN A 334 -0.79 -14.26 -11.70
CA ASN A 334 -0.30 -15.14 -12.74
C ASN A 334 1.22 -15.24 -12.62
N PHE A 335 1.72 -16.25 -11.91
CA PHE A 335 3.14 -16.36 -11.56
C PHE A 335 4.06 -16.51 -12.77
N LYS A 336 3.59 -17.11 -13.85
CA LYS A 336 4.34 -17.17 -15.11
C LYS A 336 4.64 -15.79 -15.71
N ASN A 337 3.73 -14.81 -15.52
CA ASN A 337 3.95 -13.45 -15.98
C ASN A 337 4.93 -12.66 -15.10
N TRP A 338 5.14 -13.08 -13.84
CA TRP A 338 6.20 -12.54 -13.00
C TRP A 338 7.57 -13.04 -13.44
N SER A 339 7.71 -14.34 -13.66
CA SER A 339 8.86 -14.96 -14.29
C SER A 339 8.45 -16.24 -15.00
N PRO A 340 8.85 -16.45 -16.28
CA PRO A 340 8.54 -17.69 -16.99
C PRO A 340 9.05 -18.95 -16.30
N GLU A 341 10.13 -18.84 -15.54
CA GLU A 341 10.77 -19.95 -14.82
C GLU A 341 10.02 -20.35 -13.54
N MET A 342 8.94 -19.65 -13.18
CA MET A 342 8.04 -20.05 -12.08
C MET A 342 7.22 -21.30 -12.44
N VAL A 343 7.12 -21.66 -13.70
CA VAL A 343 6.44 -22.87 -14.16
C VAL A 343 7.43 -23.85 -14.81
N PRO A 344 7.37 -25.16 -14.50
CA PRO A 344 8.28 -26.15 -15.07
C PRO A 344 7.95 -26.49 -16.53
N ASP A 345 6.70 -26.36 -16.94
CA ASP A 345 6.21 -26.65 -18.30
C ASP A 345 5.63 -25.36 -18.92
N PRO A 346 6.25 -24.80 -19.98
CA PRO A 346 5.78 -23.60 -20.66
C PRO A 346 4.35 -23.70 -21.22
N ALA A 347 3.83 -24.91 -21.47
CA ALA A 347 2.46 -25.13 -21.93
C ALA A 347 1.42 -24.96 -20.81
N THR A 348 1.85 -24.69 -19.58
CA THR A 348 1.02 -24.50 -18.41
C THR A 348 1.16 -23.10 -17.81
N THR A 349 0.24 -22.76 -16.93
CA THR A 349 0.25 -21.52 -16.15
C THR A 349 -0.13 -21.84 -14.70
N ALA A 350 0.56 -21.23 -13.72
CA ALA A 350 0.21 -21.30 -12.31
C ALA A 350 -0.48 -20.00 -11.89
N LEU A 351 -1.71 -20.09 -11.37
CA LEU A 351 -2.49 -18.98 -10.87
C LEU A 351 -2.62 -19.07 -9.35
N GLY A 352 -2.32 -17.99 -8.65
CA GLY A 352 -2.54 -17.87 -7.20
C GLY A 352 -3.78 -17.04 -6.91
N LEU A 353 -4.77 -17.67 -6.28
CA LEU A 353 -6.02 -17.05 -5.85
C LEU A 353 -5.87 -16.67 -4.38
N GLU A 354 -5.94 -15.39 -4.08
CA GLU A 354 -5.71 -14.85 -2.75
C GLU A 354 -7.01 -14.60 -2.00
N TYR A 355 -7.12 -15.22 -0.84
CA TYR A 355 -8.22 -15.04 0.10
C TYR A 355 -7.68 -14.47 1.41
N PHE A 356 -8.33 -13.43 1.89
CA PHE A 356 -8.02 -12.80 3.17
C PHE A 356 -8.98 -13.34 4.21
N VAL A 357 -8.46 -14.00 5.22
CA VAL A 357 -9.22 -14.80 6.18
C VAL A 357 -8.78 -14.52 7.61
N HIS A 358 -9.47 -15.08 8.58
CA HIS A 358 -8.99 -15.21 9.95
C HIS A 358 -8.80 -16.69 10.29
N GLU A 359 -7.84 -16.99 11.13
CA GLU A 359 -7.68 -18.31 11.71
C GLU A 359 -8.99 -18.73 12.40
N GLY A 360 -9.54 -19.89 12.00
CA GLY A 360 -10.84 -20.36 12.45
C GLY A 360 -12.04 -20.01 11.56
N ASP A 361 -11.88 -19.18 10.54
CA ASP A 361 -12.92 -18.91 9.54
C ASP A 361 -13.32 -20.18 8.76
N ASP A 362 -14.47 -20.15 8.10
CA ASP A 362 -14.98 -21.21 7.23
C ASP A 362 -14.00 -21.59 6.10
N LEU A 363 -13.33 -20.60 5.50
CA LEU A 363 -12.31 -20.84 4.48
C LEU A 363 -11.01 -21.35 5.07
N TRP A 364 -10.55 -20.80 6.20
CA TRP A 364 -9.32 -21.23 6.84
C TRP A 364 -9.37 -22.72 7.24
N SER A 365 -10.53 -23.15 7.76
CA SER A 365 -10.76 -24.51 8.27
C SER A 365 -11.22 -25.50 7.20
N ALA A 366 -11.50 -25.03 5.99
CA ALA A 366 -11.99 -25.89 4.91
C ALA A 366 -10.90 -26.87 4.43
N PRO A 367 -11.25 -28.13 4.06
CA PRO A 367 -10.34 -29.04 3.37
C PRO A 367 -9.81 -28.44 2.04
N ASP A 368 -8.58 -28.79 1.69
CA ASP A 368 -7.91 -28.25 0.49
C ASP A 368 -8.67 -28.55 -0.79
N GLU A 369 -9.27 -29.74 -0.91
CA GLU A 369 -10.08 -30.13 -2.06
C GLU A 369 -11.28 -29.17 -2.26
N LYS A 370 -11.94 -28.76 -1.17
CA LYS A 370 -13.06 -27.81 -1.24
C LYS A 370 -12.63 -26.40 -1.60
N LEU A 371 -11.42 -26.03 -1.17
CA LEU A 371 -10.83 -24.75 -1.53
C LEU A 371 -10.43 -24.71 -3.01
N LEU A 372 -9.85 -25.79 -3.53
CA LEU A 372 -9.54 -25.94 -4.96
C LEU A 372 -10.81 -25.91 -5.81
N GLU A 373 -11.86 -26.66 -5.44
CA GLU A 373 -13.17 -26.60 -6.13
C GLU A 373 -13.76 -25.20 -6.10
N ARG A 374 -13.64 -24.47 -4.99
CA ARG A 374 -14.09 -23.08 -4.90
C ARG A 374 -13.28 -22.20 -5.85
N GLY A 375 -11.96 -22.33 -5.84
CA GLY A 375 -11.08 -21.58 -6.73
C GLY A 375 -11.46 -21.77 -8.19
N VAL A 376 -11.70 -23.01 -8.61
CA VAL A 376 -12.16 -23.32 -9.98
C VAL A 376 -13.48 -22.63 -10.29
N ARG A 377 -14.51 -22.78 -9.43
CA ARG A 377 -15.83 -22.15 -9.62
C ARG A 377 -15.76 -20.63 -9.68
N GLU A 378 -14.93 -20.00 -8.84
CA GLU A 378 -14.78 -18.55 -8.85
C GLU A 378 -14.05 -18.06 -10.12
N MET A 379 -13.05 -18.80 -10.61
CA MET A 379 -12.37 -18.48 -11.86
C MET A 379 -13.28 -18.66 -13.08
N GLU A 380 -14.14 -19.67 -13.08
CA GLU A 380 -15.19 -19.83 -14.11
C GLU A 380 -16.21 -18.69 -14.05
N ARG A 381 -16.65 -18.31 -12.85
CA ARG A 381 -17.57 -17.19 -12.62
C ARG A 381 -17.01 -15.87 -13.13
N LEU A 382 -15.72 -15.65 -12.97
CA LEU A 382 -15.00 -14.47 -13.50
C LEU A 382 -14.71 -14.57 -15.00
N GLY A 383 -15.00 -15.70 -15.65
CA GLY A 383 -14.73 -15.92 -17.07
C GLY A 383 -13.23 -15.97 -17.41
N LEU A 384 -12.36 -16.22 -16.41
CA LEU A 384 -10.90 -16.20 -16.59
C LEU A 384 -10.32 -17.57 -16.95
N VAL A 385 -10.88 -18.66 -16.40
CA VAL A 385 -10.46 -20.04 -16.64
C VAL A 385 -11.68 -20.93 -16.81
N ARG A 386 -11.58 -21.95 -17.64
CA ARG A 386 -12.55 -23.05 -17.70
C ARG A 386 -12.12 -24.14 -16.73
N GLY A 387 -13.05 -24.73 -15.99
CA GLY A 387 -12.73 -25.82 -15.07
C GLY A 387 -12.04 -27.01 -15.73
N SER A 388 -12.41 -27.31 -16.99
CA SER A 388 -11.76 -28.35 -17.81
C SER A 388 -10.29 -28.10 -18.09
N ASP A 389 -9.80 -26.87 -18.00
CA ASP A 389 -8.42 -26.50 -18.25
C ASP A 389 -7.55 -26.65 -16.99
N VAL A 390 -8.15 -26.83 -15.80
CA VAL A 390 -7.44 -27.00 -14.53
C VAL A 390 -6.97 -28.43 -14.39
N ARG A 391 -5.65 -28.61 -14.21
CA ARG A 391 -5.02 -29.94 -14.08
C ARG A 391 -4.83 -30.37 -12.62
N GLY A 392 -4.80 -29.42 -11.68
CA GLY A 392 -4.58 -29.65 -10.26
C GLY A 392 -4.27 -28.36 -9.54
N GLY A 393 -3.76 -28.48 -8.32
CA GLY A 393 -3.40 -27.32 -7.52
C GLY A 393 -3.05 -27.68 -6.09
N THR A 394 -2.77 -26.65 -5.30
CA THR A 394 -2.43 -26.79 -3.88
C THR A 394 -2.95 -25.58 -3.09
N VAL A 395 -2.92 -25.67 -1.77
CA VAL A 395 -3.36 -24.61 -0.87
C VAL A 395 -2.27 -24.27 0.12
N VAL A 396 -1.99 -22.99 0.28
CA VAL A 396 -1.04 -22.51 1.29
C VAL A 396 -1.77 -21.58 2.26
N ARG A 397 -1.65 -21.88 3.54
CA ARG A 397 -2.17 -21.06 4.65
C ARG A 397 -1.02 -20.31 5.30
N MET A 398 -1.15 -18.99 5.40
CA MET A 398 -0.16 -18.14 6.05
C MET A 398 -0.82 -17.36 7.18
N PRO A 399 -0.58 -17.74 8.43
CA PRO A 399 -1.09 -17.00 9.58
C PRO A 399 -0.35 -15.67 9.76
N LYS A 400 -1.05 -14.70 10.35
CA LYS A 400 -0.49 -13.39 10.75
C LYS A 400 0.19 -12.62 9.61
N ALA A 401 -0.42 -12.67 8.41
CA ALA A 401 0.14 -12.01 7.23
C ALA A 401 0.07 -10.47 7.29
N TYR A 402 -0.99 -9.92 7.88
CA TYR A 402 -1.22 -8.48 7.96
C TYR A 402 -1.59 -8.05 9.38
N PRO A 403 -0.86 -7.11 10.00
CA PRO A 403 -1.30 -6.43 11.22
C PRO A 403 -2.62 -5.70 10.96
N LEU A 404 -3.60 -5.83 11.84
CA LEU A 404 -4.86 -5.08 11.77
C LEU A 404 -4.71 -3.74 12.50
N TYR A 405 -5.17 -2.68 11.83
CA TYR A 405 -5.18 -1.31 12.35
C TYR A 405 -6.59 -0.95 12.82
N ASP A 406 -7.00 -1.55 13.93
CA ASP A 406 -8.23 -1.16 14.60
C ASP A 406 -8.05 0.14 15.43
N PRO A 407 -9.12 0.74 15.94
CA PRO A 407 -9.03 2.01 16.68
C PRO A 407 -8.10 1.98 17.91
N HIS A 408 -7.80 0.80 18.45
CA HIS A 408 -6.98 0.63 19.66
C HIS A 408 -5.52 0.23 19.36
N TYR A 409 -5.19 0.00 18.08
CA TYR A 409 -3.90 -0.56 17.71
C TYR A 409 -2.73 0.33 18.12
N ALA A 410 -2.83 1.64 17.89
CA ALA A 410 -1.75 2.59 18.15
C ALA A 410 -1.39 2.64 19.64
N ASP A 411 -2.39 2.73 20.51
CA ASP A 411 -2.20 2.73 21.95
C ASP A 411 -1.66 1.40 22.47
N SER A 412 -2.15 0.30 21.89
CA SER A 412 -1.66 -1.04 22.25
C SER A 412 -0.19 -1.23 21.86
N VAL A 413 0.20 -0.82 20.66
CA VAL A 413 1.60 -0.86 20.21
C VAL A 413 2.48 0.04 21.07
N ALA A 414 2.04 1.27 21.39
CA ALA A 414 2.79 2.20 22.23
C ALA A 414 3.03 1.63 23.64
N THR A 415 2.00 1.03 24.25
CA THR A 415 2.10 0.39 25.56
C THR A 415 3.11 -0.76 25.58
N VAL A 416 3.02 -1.66 24.59
CA VAL A 416 3.93 -2.79 24.45
C VAL A 416 5.35 -2.32 24.17
N ARG A 417 5.54 -1.39 23.22
CA ARG A 417 6.83 -0.79 22.89
C ARG A 417 7.51 -0.19 24.14
N GLY A 418 6.79 0.65 24.90
CA GLY A 418 7.33 1.30 26.09
C GLY A 418 7.73 0.31 27.20
N HIS A 419 7.15 -0.88 27.24
CA HIS A 419 7.60 -1.96 28.11
C HIS A 419 8.87 -2.63 27.60
N LEU A 420 8.90 -3.01 26.32
CA LEU A 420 10.04 -3.72 25.72
C LEU A 420 11.31 -2.86 25.65
N GLU A 421 11.21 -1.55 25.48
CA GLU A 421 12.33 -0.61 25.48
C GLU A 421 13.08 -0.58 26.82
N ARG A 422 12.49 -1.06 27.91
CA ARG A 422 13.17 -1.22 29.20
C ARG A 422 14.13 -2.43 29.23
N ILE A 423 14.04 -3.32 28.22
CA ILE A 423 14.93 -4.48 28.08
C ILE A 423 16.00 -4.11 27.05
N SER A 424 17.14 -3.63 27.52
CA SER A 424 18.14 -2.92 26.73
C SER A 424 18.81 -3.71 25.59
N ASN A 425 18.77 -5.05 25.63
CA ASN A 425 19.34 -5.94 24.62
C ASN A 425 18.28 -6.75 23.86
N LEU A 426 17.03 -6.28 23.85
CA LEU A 426 15.92 -6.85 23.08
C LEU A 426 15.43 -5.85 22.04
N HIS A 427 15.54 -6.18 20.76
CA HIS A 427 15.13 -5.31 19.67
C HIS A 427 14.07 -6.01 18.82
N THR A 428 12.96 -5.33 18.53
CA THR A 428 11.88 -5.83 17.67
C THR A 428 12.00 -5.27 16.27
N ILE A 429 11.88 -6.12 15.25
CA ILE A 429 12.09 -5.78 13.84
C ILE A 429 11.00 -6.37 12.93
N GLY A 430 10.91 -5.83 11.73
CA GLY A 430 10.05 -6.36 10.68
C GLY A 430 8.56 -6.07 10.87
N ARG A 431 7.73 -6.71 10.03
CA ARG A 431 6.28 -6.48 9.98
C ARG A 431 5.60 -6.89 11.29
N ASN A 432 5.78 -8.13 11.69
CA ASN A 432 5.08 -8.70 12.83
C ASN A 432 5.73 -8.33 14.17
N GLY A 433 7.05 -8.17 14.22
CA GLY A 433 7.76 -7.77 15.43
C GLY A 433 7.51 -6.31 15.83
N GLN A 434 7.06 -5.47 14.90
CA GLN A 434 6.64 -4.09 15.19
C GLN A 434 5.13 -3.88 15.04
N HIS A 435 4.37 -4.93 14.70
CA HIS A 435 2.94 -4.83 14.38
C HIS A 435 2.65 -3.67 13.40
N ARG A 436 3.47 -3.55 12.35
CA ARG A 436 3.42 -2.46 11.36
C ARG A 436 3.46 -3.05 9.95
N TYR A 437 2.68 -2.48 9.03
CA TYR A 437 2.66 -2.93 7.64
C TYR A 437 3.94 -2.56 6.90
N ASN A 438 5.04 -3.20 7.27
CA ASN A 438 6.32 -3.06 6.61
C ASN A 438 6.37 -3.92 5.33
N ASN A 439 6.81 -3.35 4.22
CA ASN A 439 7.20 -4.10 3.04
C ASN A 439 8.57 -4.77 3.29
N GLN A 440 9.08 -5.53 2.31
CA GLN A 440 10.35 -6.23 2.47
C GLN A 440 11.50 -5.26 2.79
N ASP A 441 11.60 -4.16 2.05
CA ASP A 441 12.63 -3.13 2.24
C ASP A 441 12.57 -2.48 3.63
N HIS A 442 11.38 -2.07 4.09
CA HIS A 442 11.21 -1.56 5.46
C HIS A 442 11.64 -2.60 6.50
N SER A 443 11.24 -3.86 6.31
CA SER A 443 11.62 -4.95 7.20
C SER A 443 13.14 -5.15 7.23
N MET A 444 13.80 -5.08 6.08
CA MET A 444 15.27 -5.12 5.97
C MET A 444 15.93 -3.95 6.69
N VAL A 445 15.41 -2.73 6.51
CA VAL A 445 15.94 -1.53 7.18
C VAL A 445 15.85 -1.67 8.69
N THR A 446 14.72 -2.17 9.24
CA THR A 446 14.62 -2.42 10.68
C THR A 446 15.67 -3.42 11.17
N GLY A 447 15.98 -4.44 10.38
CA GLY A 447 17.03 -5.42 10.66
C GLY A 447 18.43 -4.80 10.66
N LEU A 448 18.75 -3.99 9.64
CA LEU A 448 20.02 -3.25 9.56
C LEU A 448 20.22 -2.34 10.78
N LEU A 449 19.19 -1.55 11.12
CA LEU A 449 19.26 -0.62 12.24
C LEU A 449 19.42 -1.33 13.59
N ALA A 450 18.66 -2.42 13.82
CA ALA A 450 18.77 -3.20 15.05
C ALA A 450 20.18 -3.81 15.22
N ALA A 451 20.77 -4.33 14.16
CA ALA A 451 22.14 -4.85 14.18
C ALA A 451 23.17 -3.74 14.47
N ARG A 452 22.97 -2.53 13.97
CA ARG A 452 23.81 -1.36 14.25
C ARG A 452 23.68 -0.89 15.70
N VAL A 453 22.46 -0.92 16.26
CA VAL A 453 22.26 -0.62 17.69
C VAL A 453 23.01 -1.63 18.56
N VAL A 454 22.96 -2.93 18.22
CA VAL A 454 23.75 -3.97 18.90
C VAL A 454 25.26 -3.72 18.78
N ALA A 455 25.71 -3.13 17.67
CA ALA A 455 27.09 -2.73 17.46
C ALA A 455 27.48 -1.44 18.21
N GLY A 456 26.55 -0.78 18.89
CA GLY A 456 26.80 0.43 19.69
C GLY A 456 26.51 1.76 18.98
N GLU A 457 25.82 1.73 17.82
CA GLU A 457 25.34 2.94 17.15
C GLU A 457 23.98 3.37 17.73
N GLU A 458 23.70 4.67 17.69
CA GLU A 458 22.42 5.22 18.14
C GLU A 458 21.43 5.30 16.96
N HIS A 459 20.39 4.47 16.98
CA HIS A 459 19.30 4.48 15.99
C HIS A 459 17.96 4.16 16.65
N ASP A 460 16.87 4.79 16.19
CA ASP A 460 15.51 4.34 16.53
C ASP A 460 15.05 3.33 15.46
N VAL A 461 14.99 2.07 15.82
CA VAL A 461 14.52 0.97 14.95
C VAL A 461 13.03 1.12 14.60
N TRP A 462 12.30 1.90 15.39
CA TRP A 462 10.89 2.17 15.16
C TRP A 462 10.64 3.37 14.23
N ASP A 463 11.67 4.15 13.92
CA ASP A 463 11.59 5.29 12.97
C ASP A 463 11.75 4.84 11.51
N VAL A 464 11.14 3.71 11.16
CA VAL A 464 11.09 3.16 9.81
C VAL A 464 9.64 3.11 9.37
N ASN A 465 9.36 3.54 8.12
CA ASN A 465 8.01 3.57 7.57
C ASN A 465 7.03 4.44 8.41
N VAL A 466 7.55 5.52 8.99
CA VAL A 466 6.77 6.53 9.73
C VAL A 466 6.34 7.68 8.82
N GLU A 467 6.90 7.77 7.62
CA GLU A 467 6.51 8.78 6.64
C GLU A 467 5.03 8.63 6.32
N SER A 468 4.31 9.74 6.46
CA SER A 468 2.92 9.80 6.03
C SER A 468 2.76 9.57 4.51
N GLU A 469 3.86 9.49 3.76
CA GLU A 469 3.91 9.39 2.30
C GLU A 469 5.03 8.45 1.81
N TYR A 470 4.71 7.17 1.69
CA TYR A 470 5.57 6.24 0.95
C TYR A 470 5.17 6.28 -0.53
N HIS A 471 5.81 7.16 -1.31
CA HIS A 471 5.60 7.22 -2.76
C HIS A 471 6.52 6.24 -3.47
N GLU A 472 5.93 5.34 -4.22
CA GLU A 472 6.61 4.55 -5.25
C GLU A 472 6.84 5.42 -6.52
N GLU A 473 7.44 6.61 -6.36
CA GLU A 473 7.79 7.47 -7.48
C GLU A 473 9.22 7.19 -7.93
N GLY A 474 9.33 6.66 -9.15
CA GLY A 474 10.62 6.51 -9.83
C GLY A 474 11.16 7.88 -10.28
N LYS A 475 11.92 8.55 -9.42
CA LYS A 475 12.93 9.49 -9.87
C LYS A 475 14.28 8.79 -9.73
N ALA A 476 14.94 8.55 -10.87
CA ALA A 476 16.35 8.24 -10.87
C ALA A 476 17.08 9.32 -10.09
N ALA A 477 17.72 8.95 -8.98
CA ALA A 477 18.56 9.86 -8.23
C ALA A 477 19.74 10.26 -9.13
N PRO A 478 20.16 11.53 -9.14
CA PRO A 478 21.43 11.92 -9.74
C PRO A 478 22.54 11.24 -8.96
N SER A 479 23.43 10.58 -9.68
CA SER A 479 24.65 9.95 -9.15
C SER A 479 25.50 10.97 -8.40
N GLY A 480 25.73 10.77 -7.12
CA GLY A 480 26.75 11.43 -6.33
C GLY A 480 26.22 12.25 -5.14
N GLY A 481 26.29 11.66 -3.96
CA GLY A 481 26.15 12.37 -2.69
C GLY A 481 25.84 11.42 -1.54
N ARG A 482 26.72 11.36 -0.56
CA ARG A 482 26.50 10.69 0.72
C ARG A 482 25.17 11.18 1.34
N ALA A 483 24.16 10.33 1.40
CA ALA A 483 22.97 10.59 2.19
C ALA A 483 23.27 10.21 3.65
N THR A 484 23.63 11.19 4.45
CA THR A 484 23.34 11.19 5.89
C THR A 484 21.85 11.40 6.07
N PRO A 485 21.18 10.85 7.10
CA PRO A 485 19.79 11.19 7.38
C PRO A 485 19.73 12.66 7.83
N GLU A 486 19.48 13.54 6.86
CA GLU A 486 19.07 14.91 7.18
C GLU A 486 17.64 14.81 7.73
N ALA A 487 17.48 15.29 8.93
CA ALA A 487 16.19 15.51 9.56
C ALA A 487 15.25 16.15 8.55
N ALA A 488 14.09 15.55 8.34
CA ALA A 488 13.04 16.07 7.48
C ALA A 488 12.81 17.54 7.83
N ARG A 489 13.21 18.44 6.94
CA ARG A 489 13.02 19.87 7.10
C ARG A 489 11.52 20.11 7.12
N ARG A 490 10.97 20.45 8.28
CA ARG A 490 9.59 20.93 8.37
C ARG A 490 9.43 22.08 7.38
N PRO A 491 8.43 22.07 6.50
CA PRO A 491 8.22 23.17 5.58
C PRO A 491 8.14 24.46 6.39
N SER A 492 8.77 25.53 5.89
CA SER A 492 8.72 26.82 6.57
C SER A 492 7.29 27.32 6.64
N LEU A 493 6.98 28.13 7.64
CA LEU A 493 5.65 28.75 7.77
C LEU A 493 5.26 29.47 6.48
N GLU A 494 6.21 30.10 5.79
CA GLU A 494 6.02 30.75 4.49
C GLU A 494 5.63 29.76 3.37
N GLU A 495 6.23 28.56 3.33
CA GLU A 495 5.86 27.52 2.36
C GLU A 495 4.47 26.96 2.63
N LEU A 496 4.08 26.80 3.91
CA LEU A 496 2.75 26.37 4.31
C LEU A 496 1.70 27.43 3.98
N LEU A 497 1.98 28.71 4.27
CA LEU A 497 1.11 29.83 3.95
C LEU A 497 0.97 30.02 2.42
N GLY A 498 2.04 29.92 1.66
CA GLY A 498 1.99 30.01 0.20
C GLY A 498 1.15 28.90 -0.46
N ARG A 499 1.08 27.69 0.16
CA ARG A 499 0.20 26.61 -0.29
C ARG A 499 -1.26 26.77 0.16
N ALA A 500 -1.49 27.30 1.34
CA ALA A 500 -2.82 27.54 1.89
C ALA A 500 -3.55 28.68 1.18
N PHE A 501 -2.82 29.71 0.71
CA PHE A 501 -3.34 30.92 0.08
C PHE A 501 -3.08 30.98 -1.44
N ALA A 502 -3.08 29.84 -2.13
CA ALA A 502 -2.93 29.79 -3.58
C ALA A 502 -4.06 30.57 -4.29
N ARG A 503 -3.67 31.50 -5.17
CA ARG A 503 -4.60 32.38 -5.92
C ARG A 503 -4.93 31.76 -7.28
N TYR A 504 -6.17 31.97 -7.73
CA TYR A 504 -6.61 31.54 -9.07
C TYR A 504 -6.15 32.54 -10.12
N ASP A 505 -5.70 32.05 -11.28
CA ASP A 505 -5.53 32.91 -12.46
C ASP A 505 -6.92 33.21 -13.04
N PRO A 506 -7.35 34.50 -13.05
CA PRO A 506 -8.67 34.89 -13.51
C PRO A 506 -8.90 34.57 -15.00
N VAL A 507 -7.86 34.73 -15.84
CA VAL A 507 -7.95 34.45 -17.27
C VAL A 507 -8.11 32.94 -17.52
N ALA A 508 -7.33 32.13 -16.82
CA ALA A 508 -7.42 30.67 -16.94
C ALA A 508 -8.79 30.14 -16.48
N LEU A 509 -9.31 30.62 -15.33
CA LEU A 509 -10.62 30.20 -14.85
C LEU A 509 -11.74 30.71 -15.77
N GLY A 510 -11.66 31.96 -16.24
CA GLY A 510 -12.61 32.53 -17.21
C GLY A 510 -12.68 31.71 -18.49
N THR A 511 -11.52 31.39 -19.07
CA THR A 511 -11.42 30.58 -20.28
C THR A 511 -11.98 29.16 -20.08
N ALA A 512 -11.69 28.52 -18.95
CA ALA A 512 -12.19 27.20 -18.64
C ALA A 512 -13.72 27.18 -18.51
N VAL A 513 -14.31 28.09 -17.75
CA VAL A 513 -15.77 28.19 -17.56
C VAL A 513 -16.46 28.53 -18.90
N GLY A 514 -15.91 29.45 -19.68
CA GLY A 514 -16.42 29.81 -21.00
C GLY A 514 -16.43 28.60 -21.95
N SER A 515 -15.33 27.87 -22.02
CA SER A 515 -15.21 26.67 -22.87
C SER A 515 -16.22 25.57 -22.51
N VAL A 516 -16.44 25.34 -21.22
CA VAL A 516 -17.41 24.34 -20.75
C VAL A 516 -18.83 24.76 -21.10
N LEU A 517 -19.19 26.04 -20.91
CA LEU A 517 -20.52 26.53 -21.20
C LEU A 517 -20.79 26.51 -22.72
N ALA A 518 -19.83 26.91 -23.53
CA ALA A 518 -19.92 26.87 -24.99
C ALA A 518 -20.09 25.44 -25.53
N ALA A 519 -19.27 24.49 -25.05
CA ALA A 519 -19.37 23.09 -25.43
C ALA A 519 -20.73 22.49 -25.02
N SER A 520 -21.22 22.84 -23.83
CA SER A 520 -22.52 22.37 -23.33
C SER A 520 -23.68 22.85 -24.17
N LEU A 521 -23.70 24.16 -24.53
CA LEU A 521 -24.73 24.72 -25.39
C LEU A 521 -24.72 24.12 -26.79
N PHE A 522 -23.52 23.93 -27.38
CA PHE A 522 -23.38 23.29 -28.68
C PHE A 522 -23.91 21.86 -28.66
N LEU A 523 -23.47 21.03 -27.69
CA LEU A 523 -23.86 19.64 -27.58
C LEU A 523 -25.36 19.47 -27.34
N LEU A 524 -25.94 20.25 -26.44
CA LEU A 524 -27.38 20.22 -26.17
C LEU A 524 -28.19 20.58 -27.43
N THR A 525 -27.78 21.62 -28.14
CA THR A 525 -28.45 22.04 -29.40
C THR A 525 -28.30 20.99 -30.49
N ALA A 526 -27.09 20.45 -30.68
CA ALA A 526 -26.82 19.41 -31.66
C ALA A 526 -27.60 18.13 -31.38
N VAL A 527 -27.64 17.68 -30.12
CA VAL A 527 -28.44 16.50 -29.72
C VAL A 527 -29.93 16.73 -29.97
N THR A 528 -30.44 17.95 -29.71
CA THR A 528 -31.84 18.29 -29.94
C THR A 528 -32.17 18.27 -31.45
N LEU A 529 -31.29 18.79 -32.28
CA LEU A 529 -31.43 18.82 -33.73
C LEU A 529 -31.34 17.41 -34.37
N LEU A 530 -30.48 16.54 -33.83
CA LEU A 530 -30.32 15.16 -34.32
C LEU A 530 -31.44 14.22 -33.88
N ARG A 531 -32.12 14.50 -32.78
CA ARG A 531 -33.27 13.74 -32.30
C ARG A 531 -34.55 14.20 -33.04
N LYS A 532 -34.89 13.54 -34.12
CA LYS A 532 -36.19 13.72 -34.81
C LYS A 532 -37.36 13.26 -33.92
N GLY A 533 -38.01 14.21 -33.25
CA GLY A 533 -39.30 14.00 -32.57
C GLY A 533 -39.21 13.37 -31.18
N GLY A 534 -39.36 14.13 -30.13
CA GLY A 534 -39.56 13.70 -28.75
C GLY A 534 -39.40 14.86 -27.78
N ALA A 535 -40.27 14.97 -26.78
CA ALA A 535 -40.34 16.03 -25.79
C ALA A 535 -38.94 16.27 -25.10
N GLY A 536 -38.14 17.16 -25.67
CA GLY A 536 -36.93 17.68 -25.06
C GLY A 536 -37.22 18.97 -24.33
N VAL A 537 -36.47 19.28 -23.29
CA VAL A 537 -36.47 20.61 -22.65
C VAL A 537 -36.46 21.67 -23.73
N PRO A 538 -37.38 22.66 -23.70
CA PRO A 538 -37.49 23.68 -24.74
C PRO A 538 -36.26 24.56 -24.69
N LEU A 539 -35.19 24.17 -25.39
CA LEU A 539 -33.95 24.97 -25.54
C LEU A 539 -34.23 26.35 -26.18
N SER A 540 -35.37 26.47 -26.86
CA SER A 540 -35.90 27.76 -27.38
C SER A 540 -36.04 28.82 -26.27
N LEU A 541 -36.26 28.42 -25.02
CA LEU A 541 -36.29 29.37 -23.89
C LEU A 541 -34.96 30.07 -23.66
N LEU A 542 -33.80 29.44 -24.04
CA LEU A 542 -32.49 30.09 -23.96
C LEU A 542 -32.36 31.30 -24.89
N GLY A 543 -33.14 31.35 -25.96
CA GLY A 543 -33.22 32.52 -26.84
C GLY A 543 -33.73 33.81 -26.15
N HIS A 544 -34.34 33.71 -24.94
CA HIS A 544 -34.70 34.88 -24.13
C HIS A 544 -33.53 35.46 -23.35
N TYR A 545 -32.45 34.66 -23.16
CA TYR A 545 -31.25 35.04 -22.40
C TYR A 545 -30.01 35.17 -23.26
N LEU A 546 -29.98 34.47 -24.42
CA LEU A 546 -28.88 34.49 -25.38
C LEU A 546 -29.33 35.20 -26.66
N TYR A 547 -28.57 36.23 -27.07
CA TYR A 547 -28.95 37.10 -28.18
C TYR A 547 -28.79 36.38 -29.53
N GLY A 548 -29.92 36.19 -30.25
CA GLY A 548 -29.92 35.48 -31.54
C GLY A 548 -29.77 33.98 -31.46
N TYR A 549 -29.83 33.37 -30.26
CA TYR A 549 -29.82 31.92 -30.09
C TYR A 549 -31.16 31.30 -30.48
N GLU A 550 -31.13 30.38 -31.41
CA GLU A 550 -32.24 29.55 -31.83
C GLU A 550 -31.83 28.08 -31.86
N THR A 551 -32.79 27.16 -31.80
CA THR A 551 -32.53 25.71 -31.91
C THR A 551 -32.29 25.33 -33.38
N THR A 552 -31.21 25.86 -33.97
CA THR A 552 -30.69 25.62 -35.32
C THR A 552 -29.20 25.38 -35.29
N TRP A 553 -28.61 24.90 -36.37
CA TRP A 553 -27.13 24.77 -36.45
C TRP A 553 -26.42 26.14 -36.37
N THR A 554 -27.00 27.18 -36.93
CA THR A 554 -26.49 28.56 -36.80
C THR A 554 -26.61 29.04 -35.35
N GLY A 555 -27.75 28.77 -34.70
CA GLY A 555 -27.95 29.10 -33.29
C GLY A 555 -27.01 28.31 -32.36
N ALA A 556 -26.64 27.06 -32.71
CA ALA A 556 -25.62 26.29 -31.98
C ALA A 556 -24.26 27.02 -31.99
N LEU A 557 -23.84 27.62 -33.13
CA LEU A 557 -22.60 28.37 -33.24
C LEU A 557 -22.67 29.70 -32.48
N ILE A 558 -23.83 30.40 -32.53
CA ILE A 558 -24.08 31.59 -31.72
C ILE A 558 -23.98 31.23 -30.22
N GLY A 559 -24.59 30.13 -29.79
CA GLY A 559 -24.49 29.63 -28.41
C GLY A 559 -23.06 29.32 -27.97
N VAL A 560 -22.19 28.87 -28.87
CA VAL A 560 -20.76 28.71 -28.58
C VAL A 560 -20.12 30.06 -28.30
N ALA A 561 -20.33 31.07 -29.14
CA ALA A 561 -19.71 32.40 -28.98
C ALA A 561 -20.19 33.09 -27.69
N GLU A 562 -21.47 33.07 -27.44
CA GLU A 562 -22.06 33.65 -26.22
C GLU A 562 -21.71 32.85 -24.95
N GLY A 563 -21.70 31.52 -25.03
CA GLY A 563 -21.25 30.66 -23.94
C GLY A 563 -19.81 30.88 -23.56
N LEU A 564 -18.91 31.10 -24.55
CA LEU A 564 -17.53 31.51 -24.31
C LEU A 564 -17.46 32.88 -23.61
N ALA A 565 -18.17 33.88 -24.13
CA ALA A 565 -18.12 35.25 -23.60
C ALA A 565 -18.70 35.34 -22.17
N LEU A 566 -19.91 34.83 -21.97
CA LEU A 566 -20.56 34.85 -20.66
C LEU A 566 -19.83 34.00 -19.63
N GLY A 567 -19.43 32.78 -20.00
CA GLY A 567 -18.69 31.90 -19.11
C GLY A 567 -17.31 32.47 -18.75
N PHE A 568 -16.64 33.16 -19.69
CA PHE A 568 -15.38 33.83 -19.40
C PHE A 568 -15.59 34.96 -18.38
N VAL A 569 -16.58 35.83 -18.57
CA VAL A 569 -16.87 36.93 -17.63
C VAL A 569 -17.19 36.42 -16.24
N TRP A 570 -18.04 35.39 -16.13
CA TRP A 570 -18.39 34.78 -14.85
C TRP A 570 -17.20 34.08 -14.18
N GLY A 571 -16.42 33.30 -14.92
CA GLY A 571 -15.25 32.61 -14.39
C GLY A 571 -14.16 33.57 -13.95
N TYR A 572 -13.94 34.65 -14.74
CA TYR A 572 -13.01 35.72 -14.38
C TYR A 572 -13.43 36.46 -13.09
N ALA A 573 -14.70 36.87 -13.02
CA ALA A 573 -15.24 37.57 -11.86
C ALA A 573 -15.17 36.68 -10.59
N LEU A 574 -15.47 35.39 -10.73
CA LEU A 574 -15.37 34.41 -9.64
C LEU A 574 -13.94 34.28 -9.13
N ALA A 575 -12.95 34.17 -10.03
CA ALA A 575 -11.54 34.10 -9.65
C ALA A 575 -11.09 35.37 -8.90
N VAL A 576 -11.48 36.55 -9.39
CA VAL A 576 -11.17 37.81 -8.72
C VAL A 576 -11.79 37.88 -7.33
N LEU A 577 -13.05 37.47 -7.19
CA LEU A 577 -13.73 37.44 -5.89
C LEU A 577 -13.05 36.48 -4.90
N ILE A 578 -12.72 35.24 -5.34
CA ILE A 578 -12.04 34.26 -4.50
C ILE A 578 -10.66 34.79 -4.09
N ASN A 579 -9.89 35.36 -5.03
CA ASN A 579 -8.56 35.91 -4.73
C ASN A 579 -8.64 37.08 -3.74
N HIS A 580 -9.70 37.89 -3.81
CA HIS A 580 -9.92 38.97 -2.84
C HIS A 580 -10.25 38.42 -1.43
N MET A 581 -11.07 37.36 -1.35
CA MET A 581 -11.38 36.68 -0.08
C MET A 581 -10.13 36.04 0.53
N VAL A 582 -9.31 35.40 -0.31
CA VAL A 582 -8.03 34.80 0.11
C VAL A 582 -7.09 35.87 0.66
N GLY A 583 -6.93 36.99 -0.04
CA GLY A 583 -6.09 38.12 0.43
C GLY A 583 -6.61 38.74 1.74
N TRP A 584 -7.92 38.78 1.96
CA TRP A 584 -8.49 39.24 3.22
C TRP A 584 -8.20 38.28 4.38
N GLN A 585 -8.32 36.98 4.14
CA GLN A 585 -7.98 35.94 5.15
C GLN A 585 -6.49 35.97 5.50
N GLU A 586 -5.60 36.15 4.51
CA GLU A 586 -4.17 36.31 4.69
C GLU A 586 -3.86 37.49 5.62
N THR A 587 -4.49 38.65 5.37
CA THR A 587 -4.31 39.87 6.20
C THR A 587 -4.85 39.67 7.64
N VAL A 588 -5.93 38.94 7.82
CA VAL A 588 -6.47 38.64 9.16
C VAL A 588 -5.52 37.75 9.93
N LEU A 589 -4.99 36.70 9.29
CA LEU A 589 -4.05 35.75 9.91
C LEU A 589 -2.71 36.42 10.27
N GLU A 590 -2.20 37.31 9.39
CA GLU A 590 -1.00 38.11 9.68
C GLU A 590 -1.18 38.95 10.95
N ARG A 591 -2.32 39.64 11.09
CA ARG A 591 -2.64 40.42 12.29
C ARG A 591 -2.77 39.59 13.55
N GLU A 592 -3.35 38.38 13.47
CA GLU A 592 -3.44 37.46 14.62
C GLU A 592 -2.06 36.93 15.02
N LEU A 593 -1.19 36.63 14.06
CA LEU A 593 0.19 36.22 14.31
C LEU A 593 1.03 37.36 14.92
N GLU A 594 0.87 38.61 14.43
CA GLU A 594 1.51 39.78 15.03
C GLU A 594 1.03 40.00 16.48
N ALA A 595 -0.27 39.84 16.75
CA ALA A 595 -0.82 39.95 18.10
C ALA A 595 -0.27 38.89 19.06
N LEU A 596 -0.10 37.66 18.58
CA LEU A 596 0.50 36.54 19.36
C LEU A 596 2.01 36.73 19.60
N SER A 597 2.72 37.44 18.72
CA SER A 597 4.15 37.73 18.88
C SER A 597 4.44 38.91 19.82
N LEU A 598 3.41 39.68 20.20
CA LEU A 598 3.52 40.82 21.08
C LEU A 598 3.17 40.53 22.56
N ASP A 599 2.82 39.27 22.88
CA ASP A 599 2.61 38.85 24.27
C ASP A 599 3.97 38.42 24.88
N PRO A 600 4.60 39.22 25.75
CA PRO A 600 5.85 38.81 26.38
C PRO A 600 5.50 37.69 27.38
N LEU A 601 6.11 36.54 27.19
CA LEU A 601 6.14 35.48 28.22
C LEU A 601 6.69 36.13 29.51
N GLU A 602 5.80 36.43 30.45
CA GLU A 602 6.20 36.73 31.81
C GLU A 602 6.94 35.49 32.37
N GLU A 603 8.20 35.68 32.65
CA GLU A 603 8.99 34.81 33.50
C GLU A 603 8.30 34.65 34.87
N ASN A 604 7.92 33.40 35.19
CA ASN A 604 7.89 32.89 36.55
C ASN A 604 8.09 31.38 36.58
#